data_74e5cef6f0c9383003b522d289ca16d5
#
_entry.id   74e5cef6f0c9383003b522d289ca16d5
#
_cell.length_a   1.000
_cell.length_b   1.000
_cell.length_c   1.000
_cell.angle_alpha   90.00
_cell.angle_beta   90.00
_cell.angle_gamma   90.00
#
_symmetry.space_group_name_H-M   'P 1'
#
loop_
_entity.id
_entity.type
_entity.pdbx_description
1 polymer ?
#
loop_
_entity_poly.entity_id
_entity_poly.type
_entity_poly.pdbx_seq_one_letter_code
_entity_poly.pdbx_strand_id
1 'polypeptide(L)'
;MKKKYQALYKELIKAYYNKEFEQTFEKLLNEEFENKEEAKSVLSTLCGVDIDTQLDDYTFMQTLIHAITQNKVKEKVIAKVHACTSDCENVEGKSKCQSVCPFDAIIKIGDDKSIDETLCMSCGRCVTACDAGHYMDVPQFLPLSNLLKENHNVVAIVAPAIAGQFGADASLDKLREAFIKIGFSDMVEVAMAADVLSIKEALEFNHHVKKEGDFMITSCCCPMWVAALRKVYDKLVPDLSPSVSPMIAMARILKKLNPEVKVVFIGPCIAKKAEAKELDLVNDVDFVLTFQEVKLIFEAFDIHPSELQGVPSVDYASTGGRLYAHTGGVSEAVWDIIDQLYPEKRKLFTSKQVDGMKDCKELLSELEKGNLHASFIEGMGCKGGCVGGPKAIIPASEGREHVDITAYDSAIKIPVHSQVLTILLNKLGIEDFNALVEKGSMFERTFK
;
A
#
# COMPACT_ATOMS: atom_id res chain seq x y z
N MET A 1 -11.29 -4.77 8.64
CA MET A 1 -12.24 -4.21 9.64
C MET A 1 -13.48 -5.10 9.68
N LYS A 2 -13.99 -5.46 10.86
CA LYS A 2 -15.22 -6.28 11.02
C LYS A 2 -16.47 -5.46 10.73
N LYS A 3 -17.57 -6.10 10.32
CA LYS A 3 -18.82 -5.42 9.92
C LYS A 3 -19.34 -4.42 10.98
N LYS A 4 -19.27 -4.80 12.28
CA LYS A 4 -19.63 -3.91 13.38
C LYS A 4 -18.83 -2.61 13.32
N TYR A 5 -17.52 -2.70 13.18
CA TYR A 5 -16.64 -1.52 13.14
C TYR A 5 -16.75 -0.72 11.84
N GLN A 6 -17.14 -1.36 10.72
CA GLN A 6 -17.43 -0.65 9.47
C GLN A 6 -18.63 0.27 9.60
N ALA A 7 -19.68 -0.16 10.31
CA ALA A 7 -20.85 0.68 10.57
C ALA A 7 -20.47 1.90 11.42
N LEU A 8 -19.76 1.66 12.55
CA LEU A 8 -19.29 2.75 13.43
C LEU A 8 -18.38 3.73 12.68
N TYR A 9 -17.48 3.23 11.85
CA TYR A 9 -16.58 4.07 11.06
C TYR A 9 -17.32 4.99 10.09
N LYS A 10 -18.33 4.47 9.38
CA LYS A 10 -19.18 5.28 8.49
C LYS A 10 -19.96 6.34 9.27
N GLU A 11 -20.49 5.98 10.46
CA GLU A 11 -21.21 6.91 11.32
C GLU A 11 -20.29 8.06 11.80
N LEU A 12 -19.06 7.74 12.23
CA LEU A 12 -18.06 8.74 12.61
C LEU A 12 -17.68 9.67 11.45
N ILE A 13 -17.50 9.14 10.23
CA ILE A 13 -17.21 9.96 9.05
C ILE A 13 -18.36 10.93 8.77
N LYS A 14 -19.61 10.43 8.72
CA LYS A 14 -20.80 11.27 8.48
C LYS A 14 -20.92 12.37 9.53
N ALA A 15 -20.81 11.98 10.80
CA ALA A 15 -20.93 12.92 11.91
C ALA A 15 -19.85 14.03 11.86
N TYR A 16 -18.62 13.67 11.49
CA TYR A 16 -17.53 14.63 11.37
C TYR A 16 -17.77 15.66 10.24
N TYR A 17 -18.33 15.22 9.13
CA TYR A 17 -18.65 16.13 8.02
C TYR A 17 -19.91 16.95 8.27
N ASN A 18 -20.89 16.40 8.99
CA ASN A 18 -22.15 17.10 9.35
C ASN A 18 -22.01 18.03 10.55
N LYS A 19 -20.83 18.11 11.20
CA LYS A 19 -20.59 18.87 12.44
C LYS A 19 -21.39 18.33 13.65
N GLU A 20 -21.71 17.04 13.63
CA GLU A 20 -22.44 16.30 14.69
C GLU A 20 -21.51 15.35 15.46
N PHE A 21 -20.19 15.52 15.32
CA PHE A 21 -19.21 14.54 15.79
C PHE A 21 -19.27 14.32 17.31
N GLU A 22 -19.34 15.39 18.09
CA GLU A 22 -19.37 15.29 19.57
C GLU A 22 -20.57 14.49 20.05
N GLN A 23 -21.77 14.82 19.58
CA GLN A 23 -23.01 14.13 19.96
C GLN A 23 -22.99 12.65 19.54
N THR A 24 -22.54 12.38 18.32
CA THR A 24 -22.46 11.01 17.82
C THR A 24 -21.43 10.22 18.61
N PHE A 25 -20.28 10.82 18.89
CA PHE A 25 -19.21 10.16 19.63
C PHE A 25 -19.66 9.82 21.07
N GLU A 26 -20.32 10.74 21.79
CA GLU A 26 -20.88 10.51 23.11
C GLU A 26 -21.90 9.37 23.10
N LYS A 27 -22.80 9.36 22.13
CA LYS A 27 -23.76 8.28 21.92
C LYS A 27 -23.06 6.93 21.76
N LEU A 28 -22.11 6.83 20.82
CA LEU A 28 -21.37 5.60 20.57
C LEU A 28 -20.59 5.12 21.79
N LEU A 29 -19.98 6.04 22.54
CA LEU A 29 -19.23 5.75 23.75
C LEU A 29 -20.10 5.14 24.85
N ASN A 30 -21.37 5.56 24.95
CA ASN A 30 -22.27 5.18 26.03
C ASN A 30 -23.24 4.03 25.68
N GLU A 31 -23.58 3.85 24.40
CA GLU A 31 -24.65 2.94 23.99
C GLU A 31 -24.11 1.66 23.26
N GLU A 32 -22.93 1.72 22.61
CA GLU A 32 -22.46 0.63 21.75
C GLU A 32 -21.53 -0.37 22.44
N PHE A 33 -21.04 -0.05 23.63
CA PHE A 33 -20.07 -0.86 24.37
C PHE A 33 -20.44 -0.99 25.85
N GLU A 34 -20.24 -2.19 26.40
CA GLU A 34 -20.43 -2.44 27.84
C GLU A 34 -19.28 -1.85 28.68
N ASN A 35 -18.07 -1.78 28.09
CA ASN A 35 -16.87 -1.28 28.76
C ASN A 35 -16.37 0.00 28.07
N LYS A 36 -16.29 1.10 28.84
CA LYS A 36 -15.88 2.41 28.32
C LYS A 36 -14.41 2.47 27.86
N GLU A 37 -13.52 1.77 28.51
CA GLU A 37 -12.12 1.74 28.11
C GLU A 37 -11.96 1.02 26.75
N GLU A 38 -12.68 -0.07 26.58
CA GLU A 38 -12.80 -0.75 25.29
C GLU A 38 -13.39 0.17 24.22
N ALA A 39 -14.49 0.86 24.54
CA ALA A 39 -15.10 1.84 23.63
C ALA A 39 -14.09 2.91 23.18
N LYS A 40 -13.36 3.52 24.11
CA LYS A 40 -12.32 4.51 23.83
C LYS A 40 -11.22 3.95 22.92
N SER A 41 -10.76 2.73 23.20
CA SER A 41 -9.74 2.04 22.38
C SER A 41 -10.21 1.82 20.94
N VAL A 42 -11.45 1.34 20.76
CA VAL A 42 -12.03 1.11 19.43
C VAL A 42 -12.27 2.41 18.71
N LEU A 43 -12.95 3.37 19.34
CA LEU A 43 -13.34 4.64 18.71
C LEU A 43 -12.14 5.50 18.34
N SER A 44 -11.10 5.61 19.21
CA SER A 44 -9.85 6.31 18.85
C SER A 44 -9.11 5.63 17.70
N THR A 45 -9.09 4.30 17.68
CA THR A 45 -8.50 3.53 16.58
C THR A 45 -9.26 3.75 15.27
N LEU A 46 -10.61 3.76 15.28
CA LEU A 46 -11.43 4.08 14.12
C LEU A 46 -11.22 5.52 13.64
N CYS A 47 -10.98 6.44 14.57
CA CYS A 47 -10.62 7.82 14.25
C CYS A 47 -9.17 7.98 13.76
N GLY A 48 -8.36 6.92 13.81
CA GLY A 48 -6.97 6.95 13.32
C GLY A 48 -5.98 7.67 14.22
N VAL A 49 -6.32 7.92 15.50
CA VAL A 49 -5.50 8.68 16.45
C VAL A 49 -5.12 7.88 17.69
N ASP A 50 -4.03 8.28 18.36
CA ASP A 50 -3.60 7.72 19.64
C ASP A 50 -3.99 8.66 20.77
N ILE A 51 -4.89 8.17 21.67
CA ILE A 51 -5.34 8.91 22.84
C ILE A 51 -5.29 7.97 24.05
N ASP A 52 -4.89 8.50 25.20
CA ASP A 52 -4.89 7.77 26.45
C ASP A 52 -6.34 7.43 26.87
N THR A 53 -6.65 6.13 26.93
CA THR A 53 -7.98 5.64 27.27
C THR A 53 -8.36 5.84 28.74
N GLN A 54 -7.40 6.19 29.61
CA GLN A 54 -7.61 6.46 31.04
C GLN A 54 -8.16 7.87 31.31
N LEU A 55 -8.14 8.79 30.34
CA LEU A 55 -8.74 10.11 30.46
C LEU A 55 -10.23 9.99 30.72
N ASP A 56 -10.83 10.98 31.46
CA ASP A 56 -12.29 11.11 31.55
C ASP A 56 -12.91 11.32 30.16
N ASP A 57 -14.22 11.07 30.03
CA ASP A 57 -14.89 11.01 28.73
C ASP A 57 -14.84 12.35 27.99
N TYR A 58 -14.95 13.47 28.69
CA TYR A 58 -14.89 14.79 28.10
C TYR A 58 -13.49 15.13 27.61
N THR A 59 -12.48 14.98 28.46
CA THR A 59 -11.07 15.23 28.11
C THR A 59 -10.62 14.31 26.99
N PHE A 60 -11.05 13.05 27.00
CA PHE A 60 -10.76 12.08 25.93
C PHE A 60 -11.30 12.59 24.59
N MET A 61 -12.56 12.97 24.52
CA MET A 61 -13.21 13.45 23.30
C MET A 61 -12.55 14.72 22.76
N GLN A 62 -12.29 15.71 23.64
CA GLN A 62 -11.64 16.96 23.23
C GLN A 62 -10.21 16.72 22.69
N THR A 63 -9.45 15.85 23.35
CA THR A 63 -8.09 15.47 22.91
C THR A 63 -8.14 14.73 21.55
N LEU A 64 -9.14 13.87 21.36
CA LEU A 64 -9.34 13.14 20.11
C LEU A 64 -9.67 14.09 18.95
N ILE A 65 -10.61 15.03 19.14
CA ILE A 65 -10.95 16.04 18.14
C ILE A 65 -9.72 16.90 17.81
N HIS A 66 -8.99 17.34 18.82
CA HIS A 66 -7.75 18.09 18.61
C HIS A 66 -6.72 17.29 17.80
N ALA A 67 -6.52 16.01 18.10
CA ALA A 67 -5.59 15.16 17.35
C ALA A 67 -6.02 15.01 15.87
N ILE A 68 -7.32 14.83 15.60
CA ILE A 68 -7.86 14.81 14.23
C ILE A 68 -7.57 16.14 13.51
N THR A 69 -7.86 17.27 14.17
CA THR A 69 -7.65 18.61 13.56
C THR A 69 -6.19 18.94 13.32
N GLN A 70 -5.26 18.34 14.07
CA GLN A 70 -3.82 18.45 13.84
C GLN A 70 -3.29 17.46 12.80
N ASN A 71 -4.15 16.72 12.10
CA ASN A 71 -3.79 15.70 11.12
C ASN A 71 -2.85 14.62 11.68
N LYS A 72 -2.90 14.38 12.99
CA LYS A 72 -2.08 13.35 13.64
C LYS A 72 -2.64 11.97 13.34
N VAL A 73 -1.75 11.06 12.94
CA VAL A 73 -2.09 9.67 12.66
C VAL A 73 -1.47 8.78 13.74
N LYS A 74 -2.26 7.80 14.21
CA LYS A 74 -1.78 6.76 15.13
C LYS A 74 -0.51 6.11 14.60
N GLU A 75 0.50 5.97 15.44
CA GLU A 75 1.80 5.45 15.02
C GLU A 75 1.72 3.98 14.61
N LYS A 76 1.01 3.18 15.40
CA LYS A 76 0.80 1.77 15.08
C LYS A 76 -0.16 1.61 13.91
N VAL A 77 0.26 0.81 12.92
CA VAL A 77 -0.55 0.49 11.73
C VAL A 77 -1.61 -0.57 12.05
N ILE A 78 -1.29 -1.48 12.98
CA ILE A 78 -2.21 -2.49 13.47
C ILE A 78 -2.37 -2.30 14.98
N ALA A 79 -3.59 -2.01 15.40
CA ALA A 79 -3.95 -1.87 16.81
C ALA A 79 -4.60 -3.15 17.33
N LYS A 80 -4.29 -3.50 18.58
CA LYS A 80 -5.07 -4.42 19.37
C LYS A 80 -6.08 -3.60 20.16
N VAL A 81 -7.37 -3.84 19.94
CA VAL A 81 -8.45 -3.05 20.51
C VAL A 81 -9.15 -3.72 21.70
N HIS A 82 -8.96 -5.05 21.86
CA HIS A 82 -9.49 -5.83 22.98
C HIS A 82 -8.49 -6.88 23.43
N ALA A 83 -8.58 -7.30 24.70
CA ALA A 83 -7.93 -8.50 25.20
C ALA A 83 -8.53 -9.78 24.54
N CYS A 84 -7.71 -10.80 24.35
CA CYS A 84 -8.19 -12.07 23.83
C CYS A 84 -9.03 -12.79 24.88
N THR A 85 -10.31 -12.98 24.56
CA THR A 85 -11.27 -13.69 25.43
C THR A 85 -11.71 -15.03 24.86
N SER A 86 -11.39 -15.29 23.57
CA SER A 86 -11.80 -16.50 22.86
C SER A 86 -10.67 -17.52 22.78
N ASP A 87 -10.99 -18.78 23.05
CA ASP A 87 -10.10 -19.90 22.76
C ASP A 87 -10.15 -20.21 21.26
N CYS A 88 -9.16 -19.70 20.53
CA CYS A 88 -9.00 -19.90 19.08
C CYS A 88 -7.73 -20.68 18.74
N GLU A 89 -7.18 -21.41 19.72
CA GLU A 89 -5.96 -22.21 19.54
C GLU A 89 -6.26 -23.45 18.68
N ASN A 90 -5.34 -23.77 17.79
CA ASN A 90 -5.39 -25.00 17.00
C ASN A 90 -4.82 -26.21 17.82
N VAL A 91 -4.77 -27.39 17.18
CA VAL A 91 -4.25 -28.65 17.79
C VAL A 91 -2.81 -28.51 18.27
N GLU A 92 -2.04 -27.54 17.72
CA GLU A 92 -0.65 -27.27 18.09
C GLU A 92 -0.51 -26.19 19.18
N GLY A 93 -1.62 -25.70 19.74
CA GLY A 93 -1.63 -24.66 20.76
C GLY A 93 -1.36 -23.25 20.22
N LYS A 94 -1.38 -23.06 18.89
CA LYS A 94 -1.25 -21.74 18.24
C LYS A 94 -2.62 -21.16 17.93
N SER A 95 -2.81 -19.88 18.26
CA SER A 95 -4.01 -19.14 17.84
C SER A 95 -4.01 -18.89 16.35
N LYS A 96 -5.21 -18.60 15.76
CA LYS A 96 -5.34 -18.30 14.32
C LYS A 96 -4.42 -17.15 13.88
N CYS A 97 -4.31 -16.08 14.68
CA CYS A 97 -3.44 -14.95 14.35
C CYS A 97 -1.94 -15.31 14.39
N GLN A 98 -1.52 -16.21 15.30
CA GLN A 98 -0.15 -16.73 15.34
C GLN A 98 0.16 -17.62 14.14
N SER A 99 -0.77 -18.51 13.77
CA SER A 99 -0.58 -19.45 12.65
C SER A 99 -0.44 -18.76 11.29
N VAL A 100 -1.02 -17.57 11.11
CA VAL A 100 -0.94 -16.82 9.85
C VAL A 100 0.17 -15.79 9.83
N CYS A 101 0.85 -15.54 10.96
CA CYS A 101 1.91 -14.54 11.04
C CYS A 101 3.20 -15.07 10.40
N PRO A 102 3.67 -14.50 9.28
CA PRO A 102 4.84 -15.03 8.59
C PRO A 102 6.16 -14.69 9.30
N PHE A 103 6.13 -13.83 10.32
CA PHE A 103 7.31 -13.37 11.07
C PHE A 103 7.24 -13.69 12.57
N ASP A 104 6.28 -14.55 12.98
CA ASP A 104 6.05 -14.94 14.38
C ASP A 104 5.91 -13.75 15.35
N ALA A 105 5.43 -12.62 14.84
CA ALA A 105 5.30 -11.37 15.60
C ALA A 105 4.12 -11.36 16.60
N ILE A 106 3.32 -12.43 16.67
CA ILE A 106 2.22 -12.55 17.65
C ILE A 106 2.70 -13.39 18.81
N ILE A 107 3.01 -12.74 19.93
CA ILE A 107 3.51 -13.38 21.14
C ILE A 107 2.40 -13.57 22.17
N LYS A 108 2.51 -14.65 22.98
CA LYS A 108 1.59 -14.93 24.10
C LYS A 108 2.13 -14.26 25.36
N ILE A 109 1.30 -13.47 26.04
CA ILE A 109 1.61 -12.83 27.32
C ILE A 109 0.51 -13.22 28.30
N GLY A 110 0.79 -14.21 29.17
CA GLY A 110 -0.25 -14.83 29.99
C GLY A 110 -1.30 -15.52 29.12
N ASP A 111 -2.57 -15.19 29.30
CA ASP A 111 -3.69 -15.69 28.49
C ASP A 111 -3.97 -14.82 27.26
N ASP A 112 -3.30 -13.69 27.15
CA ASP A 112 -3.48 -12.73 26.06
C ASP A 112 -2.42 -12.87 24.95
N LYS A 113 -2.66 -12.27 23.80
CA LYS A 113 -1.75 -12.24 22.65
C LYS A 113 -1.45 -10.79 22.29
N SER A 114 -0.18 -10.47 22.14
CA SER A 114 0.30 -9.13 21.78
C SER A 114 1.10 -9.15 20.50
N ILE A 115 1.32 -8.00 19.90
CA ILE A 115 2.16 -7.81 18.72
C ILE A 115 3.56 -7.40 19.20
N ASP A 116 4.57 -8.17 18.80
CA ASP A 116 5.96 -7.73 18.89
C ASP A 116 6.24 -6.78 17.72
N GLU A 117 6.35 -5.49 18.01
CA GLU A 117 6.52 -4.44 17.01
C GLU A 117 7.88 -4.54 16.28
N THR A 118 8.88 -5.17 16.90
CA THR A 118 10.20 -5.35 16.27
C THR A 118 10.17 -6.38 15.15
N LEU A 119 9.28 -7.38 15.26
CA LEU A 119 9.07 -8.44 14.27
C LEU A 119 7.92 -8.13 13.31
N CYS A 120 6.98 -7.30 13.73
CA CYS A 120 5.77 -7.01 12.95
C CYS A 120 6.12 -6.22 11.68
N MET A 121 5.57 -6.67 10.54
CA MET A 121 5.66 -6.00 9.23
C MET A 121 4.34 -5.35 8.81
N SER A 122 3.40 -5.19 9.72
CA SER A 122 2.10 -4.57 9.46
C SER A 122 1.33 -5.13 8.25
N CYS A 123 1.50 -6.44 7.96
CA CYS A 123 0.87 -7.08 6.80
C CYS A 123 -0.65 -7.27 6.92
N GLY A 124 -1.21 -7.16 8.14
CA GLY A 124 -2.65 -7.27 8.39
C GLY A 124 -3.23 -8.68 8.39
N ARG A 125 -2.42 -9.75 8.26
CA ARG A 125 -2.94 -11.13 8.28
C ARG A 125 -3.63 -11.47 9.60
N CYS A 126 -3.11 -11.00 10.74
CA CYS A 126 -3.74 -11.15 12.05
C CYS A 126 -5.11 -10.46 12.12
N VAL A 127 -5.29 -9.31 11.47
CA VAL A 127 -6.58 -8.61 11.38
C VAL A 127 -7.62 -9.45 10.64
N THR A 128 -7.21 -10.07 9.53
CA THR A 128 -8.10 -10.94 8.73
C THR A 128 -8.43 -12.23 9.47
N ALA A 129 -7.44 -12.86 10.12
CA ALA A 129 -7.60 -14.14 10.79
C ALA A 129 -8.33 -14.07 12.14
N CYS A 130 -8.39 -12.90 12.78
CA CYS A 130 -9.07 -12.72 14.05
C CYS A 130 -10.59 -12.59 13.87
N ASP A 131 -11.35 -13.65 14.04
CA ASP A 131 -12.81 -13.66 13.89
C ASP A 131 -13.50 -12.76 14.92
N ALA A 132 -12.98 -12.67 16.13
CA ALA A 132 -13.49 -11.83 17.20
C ALA A 132 -13.22 -10.32 16.98
N GLY A 133 -12.26 -9.97 16.11
CA GLY A 133 -11.96 -8.57 15.77
C GLY A 133 -11.09 -7.84 16.78
N HIS A 134 -10.27 -8.57 17.55
CA HIS A 134 -9.36 -7.98 18.56
C HIS A 134 -8.22 -7.17 17.92
N TYR A 135 -7.91 -7.42 16.65
CA TYR A 135 -6.94 -6.65 15.87
C TYR A 135 -7.65 -5.84 14.80
N MET A 136 -7.23 -4.59 14.63
CA MET A 136 -7.75 -3.66 13.63
C MET A 136 -6.59 -2.97 12.91
N ASP A 137 -6.68 -2.82 11.60
CA ASP A 137 -5.84 -1.88 10.85
C ASP A 137 -6.37 -0.46 11.07
N VAL A 138 -5.47 0.45 11.35
CA VAL A 138 -5.79 1.84 11.71
C VAL A 138 -6.18 2.63 10.46
N PRO A 139 -7.43 3.15 10.35
CA PRO A 139 -7.82 4.04 9.26
C PRO A 139 -7.11 5.39 9.37
N GLN A 140 -6.97 6.10 8.23
CA GLN A 140 -6.30 7.40 8.21
C GLN A 140 -7.18 8.53 7.64
N PHE A 141 -8.44 8.28 7.33
CA PHE A 141 -9.28 9.25 6.66
C PHE A 141 -9.70 10.44 7.53
N LEU A 142 -10.08 10.21 8.82
CA LEU A 142 -10.49 11.33 9.67
C LEU A 142 -9.36 12.35 9.90
N PRO A 143 -8.11 11.94 10.20
CA PRO A 143 -7.00 12.89 10.23
C PRO A 143 -6.72 13.59 8.89
N LEU A 144 -6.95 12.93 7.75
CA LEU A 144 -6.82 13.51 6.42
C LEU A 144 -7.94 14.53 6.12
N SER A 145 -9.13 14.33 6.67
CA SER A 145 -10.37 15.00 6.23
C SER A 145 -10.32 16.53 6.31
N ASN A 146 -9.55 17.10 7.24
CA ASN A 146 -9.40 18.56 7.34
C ASN A 146 -8.65 19.14 6.15
N LEU A 147 -7.58 18.47 5.70
CA LEU A 147 -6.84 18.90 4.50
C LEU A 147 -7.74 18.92 3.26
N LEU A 148 -8.65 17.93 3.15
CA LEU A 148 -9.63 17.87 2.06
C LEU A 148 -10.69 18.96 2.17
N LYS A 149 -11.17 19.28 3.39
CA LYS A 149 -12.19 20.33 3.64
C LYS A 149 -11.64 21.74 3.41
N GLU A 150 -10.39 21.98 3.75
CA GLU A 150 -9.72 23.28 3.65
C GLU A 150 -9.18 23.56 2.24
N ASN A 151 -9.49 22.68 1.27
CA ASN A 151 -9.04 22.77 -0.12
C ASN A 151 -7.51 22.89 -0.28
N HIS A 152 -6.77 22.23 0.62
CA HIS A 152 -5.35 22.04 0.38
C HIS A 152 -5.13 21.21 -0.88
N ASN A 153 -4.00 21.42 -1.56
CA ASN A 153 -3.66 20.65 -2.76
C ASN A 153 -3.33 19.20 -2.36
N VAL A 154 -4.36 18.35 -2.27
CA VAL A 154 -4.29 16.94 -1.89
C VAL A 154 -4.53 16.07 -3.12
N VAL A 155 -3.54 15.28 -3.51
CA VAL A 155 -3.62 14.40 -4.68
C VAL A 155 -3.72 12.94 -4.22
N ALA A 156 -4.70 12.22 -4.75
CA ALA A 156 -4.81 10.77 -4.61
C ALA A 156 -3.89 10.07 -5.62
N ILE A 157 -2.95 9.26 -5.16
CA ILE A 157 -2.15 8.39 -6.02
C ILE A 157 -2.64 6.96 -5.87
N VAL A 158 -3.12 6.35 -6.96
CA VAL A 158 -3.83 5.06 -6.91
C VAL A 158 -2.99 3.92 -7.43
N ALA A 159 -2.98 2.80 -6.69
CA ALA A 159 -2.35 1.56 -7.16
C ALA A 159 -3.09 1.00 -8.39
N PRO A 160 -2.40 0.44 -9.39
CA PRO A 160 -3.06 -0.11 -10.59
C PRO A 160 -4.01 -1.26 -10.26
N ALA A 161 -3.86 -1.94 -9.11
CA ALA A 161 -4.81 -2.91 -8.58
C ALA A 161 -6.21 -2.34 -8.27
N ILE A 162 -6.45 -1.03 -8.48
CA ILE A 162 -7.76 -0.38 -8.29
C ILE A 162 -8.77 -0.79 -9.36
N ALA A 163 -8.31 -1.25 -10.52
CA ALA A 163 -9.16 -1.67 -11.62
C ALA A 163 -10.19 -2.72 -11.16
N GLY A 164 -11.47 -2.47 -11.42
CA GLY A 164 -12.59 -3.33 -11.05
C GLY A 164 -13.01 -3.30 -9.57
N GLN A 165 -12.21 -2.74 -8.66
CA GLN A 165 -12.46 -2.82 -7.21
C GLN A 165 -13.75 -2.14 -6.75
N PHE A 166 -14.22 -1.14 -7.47
CA PHE A 166 -15.42 -0.35 -7.13
C PHE A 166 -16.57 -0.59 -8.13
N GLY A 167 -16.52 -1.71 -8.84
CA GLY A 167 -17.47 -2.10 -9.89
C GLY A 167 -16.81 -2.17 -11.26
N ALA A 168 -17.25 -3.10 -12.10
CA ALA A 168 -16.69 -3.31 -13.44
C ALA A 168 -16.79 -2.04 -14.34
N ASP A 169 -17.85 -1.26 -14.16
CA ASP A 169 -18.11 -0.02 -14.90
C ASP A 169 -17.48 1.23 -14.27
N ALA A 170 -16.76 1.10 -13.15
CA ALA A 170 -16.05 2.20 -12.50
C ALA A 170 -14.67 2.43 -13.16
N SER A 171 -14.68 3.09 -14.32
CA SER A 171 -13.44 3.46 -15.02
C SER A 171 -12.55 4.40 -14.19
N LEU A 172 -11.28 4.55 -14.58
CA LEU A 172 -10.34 5.47 -13.92
C LEU A 172 -10.86 6.91 -13.91
N ASP A 173 -11.51 7.37 -15.00
CA ASP A 173 -12.11 8.71 -15.05
C ASP A 173 -13.26 8.88 -14.05
N LYS A 174 -14.09 7.86 -13.87
CA LYS A 174 -15.17 7.85 -12.88
C LYS A 174 -14.62 7.81 -11.44
N LEU A 175 -13.58 7.03 -11.21
CA LEU A 175 -12.88 7.03 -9.91
C LEU A 175 -12.25 8.39 -9.63
N ARG A 176 -11.66 9.05 -10.63
CA ARG A 176 -11.12 10.40 -10.50
C ARG A 176 -12.22 11.39 -10.08
N GLU A 177 -13.39 11.36 -10.71
CA GLU A 177 -14.55 12.16 -10.29
C GLU A 177 -14.95 11.85 -8.84
N ALA A 178 -15.00 10.56 -8.46
CA ALA A 178 -15.37 10.15 -7.12
C ALA A 178 -14.41 10.73 -6.05
N PHE A 179 -13.08 10.69 -6.31
CA PHE A 179 -12.10 11.30 -5.40
C PHE A 179 -12.21 12.82 -5.36
N ILE A 180 -12.45 13.49 -6.48
CA ILE A 180 -12.69 14.95 -6.52
C ILE A 180 -13.92 15.31 -5.67
N LYS A 181 -15.00 14.51 -5.73
CA LYS A 181 -16.20 14.72 -4.90
C LYS A 181 -15.95 14.60 -3.40
N ILE A 182 -14.95 13.82 -2.97
CA ILE A 182 -14.54 13.75 -1.55
C ILE A 182 -13.73 14.98 -1.14
N GLY A 183 -13.12 15.70 -2.10
CA GLY A 183 -12.30 16.89 -1.84
C GLY A 183 -10.84 16.77 -2.27
N PHE A 184 -10.44 15.68 -2.93
CA PHE A 184 -9.12 15.60 -3.55
C PHE A 184 -9.05 16.58 -4.73
N SER A 185 -7.86 17.19 -4.93
CA SER A 185 -7.61 18.07 -6.07
C SER A 185 -7.50 17.28 -7.37
N ASP A 186 -6.97 16.06 -7.29
CA ASP A 186 -6.80 15.18 -8.44
C ASP A 186 -6.60 13.72 -8.01
N MET A 187 -6.65 12.81 -9.00
CA MET A 187 -6.26 11.41 -8.90
C MET A 187 -5.29 11.06 -10.01
N VAL A 188 -4.16 10.44 -9.68
CA VAL A 188 -3.16 9.97 -10.65
C VAL A 188 -2.79 8.50 -10.40
N GLU A 189 -2.45 7.79 -11.48
CA GLU A 189 -2.03 6.39 -11.40
C GLU A 189 -0.56 6.27 -10.97
N VAL A 190 -0.29 5.46 -9.97
CA VAL A 190 1.07 5.09 -9.56
C VAL A 190 1.80 4.28 -10.66
N ALA A 191 1.06 3.72 -11.60
CA ALA A 191 1.59 2.97 -12.73
C ALA A 191 2.62 3.76 -13.56
N MET A 192 2.48 5.09 -13.68
CA MET A 192 3.48 5.92 -14.35
C MET A 192 4.83 5.92 -13.60
N ALA A 193 4.82 5.92 -12.27
CA ALA A 193 6.06 5.79 -11.50
C ALA A 193 6.63 4.37 -11.58
N ALA A 194 5.78 3.36 -11.73
CA ALA A 194 6.23 2.00 -12.02
C ALA A 194 6.96 1.92 -13.37
N ASP A 195 6.52 2.68 -14.37
CA ASP A 195 7.22 2.81 -15.66
C ASP A 195 8.65 3.36 -15.50
N VAL A 196 8.82 4.41 -14.70
CA VAL A 196 10.15 4.98 -14.38
C VAL A 196 11.02 3.92 -13.69
N LEU A 197 10.46 3.19 -12.73
CA LEU A 197 11.19 2.15 -12.00
C LEU A 197 11.51 0.94 -12.87
N SER A 198 10.65 0.57 -13.82
CA SER A 198 10.94 -0.48 -14.79
C SER A 198 12.15 -0.12 -15.64
N ILE A 199 12.24 1.13 -16.10
CA ILE A 199 13.41 1.63 -16.83
C ILE A 199 14.66 1.55 -15.93
N LYS A 200 14.56 2.03 -14.69
CA LYS A 200 15.63 1.99 -13.71
C LYS A 200 16.13 0.56 -13.47
N GLU A 201 15.22 -0.40 -13.21
CA GLU A 201 15.58 -1.80 -12.96
C GLU A 201 16.16 -2.49 -14.21
N ALA A 202 15.73 -2.13 -15.42
CA ALA A 202 16.35 -2.63 -16.65
C ALA A 202 17.80 -2.13 -16.81
N LEU A 203 18.08 -0.87 -16.45
CA LEU A 203 19.43 -0.32 -16.41
C LEU A 203 20.29 -1.02 -15.34
N GLU A 204 19.76 -1.23 -14.16
CA GLU A 204 20.42 -1.97 -13.07
C GLU A 204 20.72 -3.40 -13.48
N PHE A 205 19.77 -4.09 -14.10
CA PHE A 205 19.97 -5.42 -14.66
C PHE A 205 21.13 -5.44 -15.66
N ASN A 206 21.17 -4.49 -16.58
CA ASN A 206 22.27 -4.37 -17.53
C ASN A 206 23.62 -4.16 -16.83
N HIS A 207 23.67 -3.45 -15.70
CA HIS A 207 24.89 -3.22 -14.93
C HIS A 207 25.27 -4.41 -14.06
N HIS A 208 24.33 -5.12 -13.47
CA HIS A 208 24.56 -6.21 -12.52
C HIS A 208 24.78 -7.57 -13.21
N VAL A 209 23.95 -7.90 -14.19
CA VAL A 209 23.96 -9.20 -14.84
C VAL A 209 24.88 -9.17 -16.09
N LYS A 210 26.11 -9.65 -15.94
CA LYS A 210 27.13 -9.67 -17.00
C LYS A 210 27.30 -11.02 -17.65
N LYS A 211 27.03 -12.10 -16.93
CA LYS A 211 27.23 -13.48 -17.36
C LYS A 211 26.20 -14.40 -16.75
N GLU A 212 26.11 -15.60 -17.22
CA GLU A 212 25.30 -16.68 -16.64
C GLU A 212 25.69 -16.91 -15.16
N GLY A 213 24.72 -17.00 -14.28
CA GLY A 213 24.88 -17.13 -12.84
C GLY A 213 24.82 -15.81 -12.06
N ASP A 214 24.97 -14.66 -12.72
CA ASP A 214 24.68 -13.36 -12.08
C ASP A 214 23.17 -13.18 -11.95
N PHE A 215 22.70 -12.53 -10.87
CA PHE A 215 21.26 -12.26 -10.65
C PHE A 215 21.02 -10.92 -9.97
N MET A 216 19.81 -10.45 -10.06
CA MET A 216 19.28 -9.26 -9.38
C MET A 216 17.91 -9.57 -8.78
N ILE A 217 17.65 -9.03 -7.60
CA ILE A 217 16.36 -9.13 -6.91
C ILE A 217 15.64 -7.80 -7.03
N THR A 218 14.40 -7.78 -7.53
CA THR A 218 13.60 -6.55 -7.56
C THR A 218 13.10 -6.17 -6.17
N SER A 219 13.11 -4.88 -5.85
CA SER A 219 12.59 -4.33 -4.59
C SER A 219 11.36 -3.44 -4.79
N CYS A 220 11.04 -3.12 -6.00
CA CYS A 220 10.28 -1.93 -6.34
C CYS A 220 8.78 -1.98 -6.02
N CYS A 221 8.20 -3.02 -5.43
CA CYS A 221 6.75 -2.99 -5.24
C CYS A 221 6.24 -3.44 -3.87
N CYS A 222 6.75 -4.53 -3.30
CA CYS A 222 6.16 -5.18 -2.14
C CYS A 222 6.94 -4.95 -0.84
N PRO A 223 6.41 -4.16 0.15
CA PRO A 223 7.08 -3.96 1.43
C PRO A 223 7.34 -5.26 2.20
N MET A 224 6.47 -6.27 2.03
CA MET A 224 6.62 -7.56 2.69
C MET A 224 7.78 -8.38 2.13
N TRP A 225 8.01 -8.29 0.82
CA TRP A 225 9.15 -8.91 0.14
C TRP A 225 10.46 -8.27 0.60
N VAL A 226 10.53 -6.95 0.57
CA VAL A 226 11.68 -6.18 1.05
C VAL A 226 11.96 -6.46 2.53
N ALA A 227 10.92 -6.53 3.36
CA ALA A 227 11.07 -6.84 4.77
C ALA A 227 11.61 -8.25 5.02
N ALA A 228 11.21 -9.24 4.22
CA ALA A 228 11.75 -10.60 4.31
C ALA A 228 13.26 -10.62 3.98
N LEU A 229 13.68 -9.92 2.93
CA LEU A 229 15.09 -9.78 2.57
C LEU A 229 15.88 -9.08 3.68
N ARG A 230 15.44 -7.93 4.16
CA ARG A 230 16.16 -7.15 5.17
C ARG A 230 16.27 -7.83 6.55
N LYS A 231 15.25 -8.60 6.95
CA LYS A 231 15.18 -9.14 8.33
C LYS A 231 15.51 -10.62 8.45
N VAL A 232 15.38 -11.39 7.36
CA VAL A 232 15.53 -12.84 7.40
C VAL A 232 16.64 -13.32 6.45
N TYR A 233 16.81 -12.65 5.32
CA TYR A 233 17.74 -13.03 4.25
C TYR A 233 18.69 -11.87 3.91
N ASP A 234 19.29 -11.26 4.93
CA ASP A 234 20.12 -10.06 4.84
C ASP A 234 21.35 -10.22 3.95
N LYS A 235 21.85 -11.45 3.80
CA LYS A 235 22.95 -11.77 2.86
C LYS A 235 22.60 -11.53 1.41
N LEU A 236 21.31 -11.52 1.04
CA LEU A 236 20.83 -11.25 -0.30
C LEU A 236 20.58 -9.74 -0.58
N VAL A 237 20.69 -8.90 0.44
CA VAL A 237 20.47 -7.44 0.30
C VAL A 237 21.44 -6.78 -0.69
N PRO A 238 22.71 -7.19 -0.83
CA PRO A 238 23.60 -6.64 -1.86
C PRO A 238 23.11 -6.83 -3.32
N ASP A 239 22.29 -7.86 -3.57
CA ASP A 239 21.73 -8.17 -4.89
C ASP A 239 20.31 -7.57 -5.07
N LEU A 240 19.80 -6.89 -4.04
CA LEU A 240 18.50 -6.22 -4.08
C LEU A 240 18.62 -4.86 -4.75
N SER A 241 17.78 -4.60 -5.75
CA SER A 241 17.65 -3.27 -6.34
C SER A 241 17.43 -2.21 -5.27
N PRO A 242 18.18 -1.11 -5.23
CA PRO A 242 17.98 -0.03 -4.28
C PRO A 242 16.80 0.87 -4.63
N SER A 243 15.89 0.43 -5.47
CA SER A 243 14.73 1.20 -5.90
C SER A 243 13.72 1.41 -4.75
N VAL A 244 13.12 2.60 -4.70
CA VAL A 244 11.92 2.85 -3.90
C VAL A 244 10.71 2.18 -4.53
N SER A 245 9.60 2.05 -3.80
CA SER A 245 8.36 1.54 -4.41
C SER A 245 7.71 2.61 -5.32
N PRO A 246 6.83 2.20 -6.29
CA PRO A 246 6.09 3.14 -7.12
C PRO A 246 5.26 4.15 -6.33
N MET A 247 4.75 3.77 -5.16
CA MET A 247 4.08 4.69 -4.23
C MET A 247 5.01 5.85 -3.84
N ILE A 248 6.21 5.53 -3.39
CA ILE A 248 7.21 6.53 -2.97
C ILE A 248 7.73 7.32 -4.18
N ALA A 249 8.01 6.65 -5.29
CA ALA A 249 8.47 7.30 -6.51
C ALA A 249 7.46 8.35 -7.01
N MET A 250 6.16 8.00 -7.06
CA MET A 250 5.12 8.94 -7.47
C MET A 250 5.01 10.12 -6.51
N ALA A 251 5.07 9.87 -5.21
CA ALA A 251 5.02 10.93 -4.21
C ALA A 251 6.21 11.90 -4.35
N ARG A 252 7.42 11.38 -4.53
CA ARG A 252 8.62 12.20 -4.77
C ARG A 252 8.51 13.01 -6.07
N ILE A 253 7.99 12.42 -7.14
CA ILE A 253 7.72 13.12 -8.41
C ILE A 253 6.79 14.32 -8.17
N LEU A 254 5.64 14.08 -7.53
CA LEU A 254 4.65 15.13 -7.28
C LEU A 254 5.21 16.24 -6.38
N LYS A 255 5.89 15.88 -5.29
CA LYS A 255 6.50 16.87 -4.38
C LYS A 255 7.68 17.62 -5.00
N LYS A 256 8.40 17.01 -5.93
CA LYS A 256 9.44 17.71 -6.71
C LYS A 256 8.85 18.75 -7.68
N LEU A 257 7.67 18.45 -8.27
CA LEU A 257 6.96 19.36 -9.16
C LEU A 257 6.18 20.43 -8.38
N ASN A 258 5.66 20.10 -7.22
CA ASN A 258 4.95 21.02 -6.33
C ASN A 258 5.22 20.66 -4.86
N PRO A 259 6.15 21.36 -4.17
CA PRO A 259 6.53 21.05 -2.78
C PRO A 259 5.38 21.14 -1.76
N GLU A 260 4.33 21.90 -2.05
CA GLU A 260 3.19 22.08 -1.15
C GLU A 260 2.11 20.99 -1.30
N VAL A 261 2.26 20.08 -2.28
CA VAL A 261 1.28 19.03 -2.49
C VAL A 261 1.26 18.03 -1.33
N LYS A 262 0.06 17.66 -0.92
CA LYS A 262 -0.17 16.53 -0.03
C LYS A 262 -0.51 15.29 -0.83
N VAL A 263 0.15 14.19 -0.53
CA VAL A 263 0.04 12.97 -1.30
C VAL A 263 -0.61 11.87 -0.47
N VAL A 264 -1.68 11.30 -0.98
CA VAL A 264 -2.43 10.20 -0.36
C VAL A 264 -2.38 8.97 -1.25
N PHE A 265 -1.78 7.90 -0.78
CA PHE A 265 -1.77 6.64 -1.51
C PHE A 265 -3.06 5.86 -1.27
N ILE A 266 -3.61 5.31 -2.35
CA ILE A 266 -4.82 4.46 -2.34
C ILE A 266 -4.45 3.08 -2.87
N GLY A 267 -4.60 2.02 -2.03
CA GLY A 267 -4.20 0.69 -2.47
C GLY A 267 -4.76 -0.47 -1.62
N PRO A 268 -4.52 -1.72 -2.01
CA PRO A 268 -5.06 -2.90 -1.32
C PRO A 268 -4.21 -3.34 -0.12
N CYS A 269 -3.16 -2.58 0.26
CA CYS A 269 -2.09 -3.05 1.13
C CYS A 269 -2.03 -2.28 2.45
N ILE A 270 -2.10 -2.99 3.59
CA ILE A 270 -1.91 -2.40 4.92
C ILE A 270 -0.42 -2.05 5.16
N ALA A 271 0.51 -2.89 4.69
CA ALA A 271 1.94 -2.68 4.89
C ALA A 271 2.48 -1.39 4.24
N LYS A 272 1.76 -0.82 3.25
CA LYS A 272 2.08 0.50 2.69
C LYS A 272 1.94 1.63 3.71
N LYS A 273 1.07 1.47 4.73
CA LYS A 273 1.00 2.41 5.86
C LYS A 273 2.28 2.40 6.72
N ALA A 274 2.91 1.23 6.84
CA ALA A 274 4.17 1.10 7.56
C ALA A 274 5.35 1.60 6.71
N GLU A 275 5.38 1.28 5.42
CA GLU A 275 6.40 1.76 4.49
C GLU A 275 6.46 3.31 4.47
N ALA A 276 5.32 3.98 4.43
CA ALA A 276 5.26 5.45 4.47
C ALA A 276 5.82 6.07 5.77
N LYS A 277 6.03 5.27 6.82
CA LYS A 277 6.58 5.69 8.11
C LYS A 277 8.05 5.28 8.31
N GLU A 278 8.66 4.56 7.36
CA GLU A 278 10.08 4.22 7.45
C GLU A 278 10.94 5.49 7.43
N LEU A 279 12.00 5.53 8.24
CA LEU A 279 12.80 6.73 8.50
C LEU A 279 13.39 7.38 7.23
N ASP A 280 13.75 6.56 6.24
CA ASP A 280 14.29 7.01 4.95
C ASP A 280 13.21 7.42 3.94
N LEU A 281 11.92 7.23 4.26
CA LEU A 281 10.76 7.48 3.39
C LEU A 281 9.73 8.44 4.04
N VAL A 282 9.95 8.80 5.30
CA VAL A 282 9.05 9.71 6.02
C VAL A 282 8.94 11.05 5.29
N ASN A 283 7.72 11.59 5.22
CA ASN A 283 7.34 12.79 4.48
C ASN A 283 7.24 12.64 2.95
N ASP A 284 7.53 11.49 2.36
CA ASP A 284 7.23 11.26 0.95
C ASP A 284 5.70 11.14 0.73
N VAL A 285 5.03 10.28 1.49
CA VAL A 285 3.57 10.07 1.45
C VAL A 285 2.95 10.56 2.75
N ASP A 286 1.95 11.43 2.66
CA ASP A 286 1.32 12.04 3.83
C ASP A 286 0.29 11.08 4.48
N PHE A 287 -0.50 10.36 3.68
CA PHE A 287 -1.50 9.39 4.16
C PHE A 287 -1.60 8.18 3.23
N VAL A 288 -2.07 7.07 3.80
CA VAL A 288 -2.35 5.83 3.05
C VAL A 288 -3.74 5.33 3.39
N LEU A 289 -4.62 5.24 2.41
CA LEU A 289 -5.95 4.66 2.52
C LEU A 289 -6.02 3.31 1.81
N THR A 290 -6.72 2.37 2.41
CA THR A 290 -6.97 1.08 1.76
C THR A 290 -8.24 1.12 0.91
N PHE A 291 -8.37 0.23 -0.09
CA PHE A 291 -9.59 0.12 -0.89
C PHE A 291 -10.84 -0.10 -0.03
N GLN A 292 -10.73 -0.90 1.05
CA GLN A 292 -11.85 -1.09 1.97
C GLN A 292 -12.20 0.18 2.75
N GLU A 293 -11.22 1.02 3.13
CA GLU A 293 -11.48 2.33 3.72
C GLU A 293 -12.19 3.24 2.72
N VAL A 294 -11.69 3.32 1.48
CA VAL A 294 -12.27 4.14 0.41
C VAL A 294 -13.70 3.70 0.09
N LYS A 295 -13.98 2.39 0.06
CA LYS A 295 -15.35 1.88 -0.10
C LYS A 295 -16.28 2.42 0.99
N LEU A 296 -15.85 2.38 2.25
CA LEU A 296 -16.67 2.90 3.37
C LEU A 296 -16.83 4.43 3.31
N ILE A 297 -15.82 5.13 2.81
CA ILE A 297 -15.88 6.57 2.58
C ILE A 297 -16.88 6.89 1.47
N PHE A 298 -16.82 6.22 0.33
CA PHE A 298 -17.80 6.39 -0.74
C PHE A 298 -19.23 6.10 -0.25
N GLU A 299 -19.43 5.00 0.49
CA GLU A 299 -20.73 4.69 1.11
C GLU A 299 -21.17 5.77 2.12
N ALA A 300 -20.26 6.38 2.88
CA ALA A 300 -20.59 7.44 3.82
C ALA A 300 -21.05 8.73 3.12
N PHE A 301 -20.49 9.01 1.92
CA PHE A 301 -20.85 10.20 1.12
C PHE A 301 -21.90 9.92 0.05
N ASP A 302 -22.46 8.71 -0.01
CA ASP A 302 -23.41 8.28 -1.04
C ASP A 302 -22.85 8.46 -2.46
N ILE A 303 -21.58 8.12 -2.63
CA ILE A 303 -20.88 8.17 -3.91
C ILE A 303 -20.83 6.76 -4.52
N HIS A 304 -21.41 6.61 -5.72
CA HIS A 304 -21.43 5.37 -6.50
C HIS A 304 -20.56 5.54 -7.76
N PRO A 305 -19.27 5.13 -7.74
CA PRO A 305 -18.35 5.42 -8.85
C PRO A 305 -18.86 4.94 -10.22
N SER A 306 -19.52 3.78 -10.29
CA SER A 306 -20.08 3.25 -11.55
C SER A 306 -21.16 4.13 -12.19
N GLU A 307 -21.82 4.99 -11.41
CA GLU A 307 -22.91 5.87 -11.85
C GLU A 307 -22.43 7.26 -12.28
N LEU A 308 -21.16 7.59 -12.02
CA LEU A 308 -20.58 8.89 -12.35
C LEU A 308 -20.30 9.03 -13.86
N GLN A 309 -20.18 10.28 -14.32
CA GLN A 309 -19.86 10.58 -15.72
C GLN A 309 -18.38 10.37 -16.02
N GLY A 310 -17.53 10.65 -15.05
CA GLY A 310 -16.09 10.64 -15.16
C GLY A 310 -15.47 11.99 -15.49
N VAL A 311 -14.30 12.26 -14.93
CA VAL A 311 -13.45 13.42 -15.26
C VAL A 311 -12.27 12.89 -16.07
N PRO A 312 -12.19 13.16 -17.38
CA PRO A 312 -11.14 12.62 -18.23
C PRO A 312 -9.74 13.02 -17.77
N SER A 313 -8.80 12.10 -17.88
CA SER A 313 -7.38 12.36 -17.71
C SER A 313 -6.59 11.91 -18.95
N VAL A 314 -5.34 12.37 -19.05
CA VAL A 314 -4.43 11.89 -20.08
C VAL A 314 -4.00 10.46 -19.72
N ASP A 315 -3.98 9.55 -20.70
CA ASP A 315 -3.36 8.24 -20.52
C ASP A 315 -1.84 8.40 -20.56
N TYR A 316 -1.19 8.19 -19.42
CA TYR A 316 0.25 8.42 -19.23
C TYR A 316 1.00 7.21 -18.69
N ALA A 317 0.31 6.13 -18.31
CA ALA A 317 0.90 4.90 -17.83
C ALA A 317 0.95 3.84 -18.94
N SER A 318 2.04 3.07 -18.98
CA SER A 318 2.19 2.00 -19.96
C SER A 318 1.48 0.71 -19.53
N THR A 319 1.38 -0.23 -20.46
CA THR A 319 0.98 -1.61 -20.16
C THR A 319 1.80 -2.17 -19.00
N GLY A 320 3.14 -2.10 -19.09
CA GLY A 320 4.05 -2.63 -18.08
C GLY A 320 3.84 -2.03 -16.69
N GLY A 321 3.70 -0.71 -16.58
CA GLY A 321 3.46 -0.05 -15.29
C GLY A 321 2.15 -0.48 -14.62
N ARG A 322 1.10 -0.73 -15.38
CA ARG A 322 -0.19 -1.23 -14.87
C ARG A 322 -0.12 -2.71 -14.44
N LEU A 323 0.68 -3.54 -15.12
CA LEU A 323 0.89 -4.95 -14.78
C LEU A 323 1.60 -5.16 -13.42
N TYR A 324 2.22 -4.15 -12.82
CA TYR A 324 2.78 -4.22 -11.46
C TYR A 324 1.75 -4.62 -10.39
N ALA A 325 0.47 -4.59 -10.71
CA ALA A 325 -0.61 -4.99 -9.82
C ALA A 325 -0.63 -6.50 -9.48
N HIS A 326 -0.01 -7.34 -10.27
CA HIS A 326 -0.01 -8.78 -10.08
C HIS A 326 1.37 -9.42 -10.25
N THR A 327 1.52 -10.64 -9.73
CA THR A 327 2.74 -11.43 -9.82
C THR A 327 3.14 -11.67 -11.27
N GLY A 328 4.40 -11.42 -11.58
CA GLY A 328 4.98 -11.52 -12.91
C GLY A 328 4.96 -10.22 -13.70
N GLY A 329 4.14 -9.24 -13.30
CA GLY A 329 4.01 -7.98 -14.02
C GLY A 329 5.27 -7.11 -13.99
N VAL A 330 6.03 -7.14 -12.88
CA VAL A 330 7.33 -6.45 -12.81
C VAL A 330 8.32 -7.08 -13.77
N SER A 331 8.41 -8.41 -13.76
CA SER A 331 9.32 -9.16 -14.67
C SER A 331 9.00 -8.91 -16.14
N GLU A 332 7.71 -8.83 -16.49
CA GLU A 332 7.24 -8.54 -17.85
C GLU A 332 7.64 -7.11 -18.26
N ALA A 333 7.32 -6.13 -17.40
CA ALA A 333 7.64 -4.73 -17.67
C ALA A 333 9.14 -4.47 -17.84
N VAL A 334 9.96 -5.07 -16.99
CA VAL A 334 11.44 -4.96 -17.09
C VAL A 334 11.98 -5.70 -18.30
N TRP A 335 11.42 -6.88 -18.62
CA TRP A 335 11.80 -7.62 -19.83
C TRP A 335 11.55 -6.82 -21.10
N ASP A 336 10.39 -6.21 -21.25
CA ASP A 336 10.05 -5.41 -22.43
C ASP A 336 11.05 -4.28 -22.66
N ILE A 337 11.54 -3.66 -21.60
CA ILE A 337 12.53 -2.60 -21.68
C ILE A 337 13.91 -3.17 -22.04
N ILE A 338 14.30 -4.29 -21.42
CA ILE A 338 15.57 -4.96 -21.75
C ILE A 338 15.57 -5.39 -23.22
N ASP A 339 14.46 -5.92 -23.72
CA ASP A 339 14.31 -6.32 -25.12
C ASP A 339 14.53 -5.15 -26.11
N GLN A 340 14.13 -3.94 -25.72
CA GLN A 340 14.30 -2.73 -26.52
C GLN A 340 15.67 -2.09 -26.38
N LEU A 341 16.17 -1.93 -25.16
CA LEU A 341 17.39 -1.16 -24.90
C LEU A 341 18.66 -2.01 -24.94
N TYR A 342 18.56 -3.31 -24.59
CA TYR A 342 19.69 -4.23 -24.42
C TYR A 342 19.43 -5.60 -25.06
N PRO A 343 19.19 -5.68 -26.38
CA PRO A 343 18.82 -6.93 -27.04
C PRO A 343 19.89 -8.04 -26.90
N GLU A 344 21.15 -7.68 -26.65
CA GLU A 344 22.22 -8.61 -26.33
C GLU A 344 22.04 -9.33 -24.98
N LYS A 345 21.27 -8.73 -24.06
CA LYS A 345 20.97 -9.30 -22.74
C LYS A 345 19.81 -10.29 -22.74
N ARG A 346 19.05 -10.41 -23.84
CA ARG A 346 17.88 -11.32 -23.96
C ARG A 346 18.20 -12.74 -23.48
N LYS A 347 19.38 -13.27 -23.84
CA LYS A 347 19.80 -14.63 -23.47
C LYS A 347 20.14 -14.78 -21.99
N LEU A 348 20.47 -13.68 -21.31
CA LEU A 348 20.78 -13.68 -19.89
C LEU A 348 19.55 -13.45 -19.01
N PHE A 349 18.47 -12.89 -19.56
CA PHE A 349 17.25 -12.63 -18.78
C PHE A 349 16.43 -13.91 -18.63
N THR A 350 16.43 -14.43 -17.43
CA THR A 350 15.56 -15.52 -16.98
C THR A 350 14.91 -15.10 -15.67
N SER A 351 13.60 -14.92 -15.67
CA SER A 351 12.89 -14.45 -14.49
C SER A 351 12.29 -15.59 -13.67
N LYS A 352 12.28 -15.43 -12.37
CA LYS A 352 11.56 -16.28 -11.42
C LYS A 352 10.67 -15.42 -10.53
N GLN A 353 9.38 -15.74 -10.53
CA GLN A 353 8.37 -15.02 -9.78
C GLN A 353 7.75 -15.92 -8.73
N VAL A 354 7.47 -15.34 -7.55
CA VAL A 354 6.74 -16.02 -6.47
C VAL A 354 5.77 -15.08 -5.80
N ASP A 355 4.72 -15.65 -5.23
CA ASP A 355 3.75 -14.92 -4.43
C ASP A 355 3.30 -15.68 -3.17
N GLY A 356 2.91 -14.89 -2.16
CA GLY A 356 2.64 -15.41 -0.83
C GLY A 356 3.92 -15.66 -0.02
N MET A 357 3.93 -15.20 1.23
CA MET A 357 5.15 -15.18 2.07
C MET A 357 5.79 -16.56 2.30
N LYS A 358 5.01 -17.65 2.26
CA LYS A 358 5.58 -18.98 2.40
C LYS A 358 6.51 -19.29 1.21
N ASP A 359 5.99 -19.18 0.00
CA ASP A 359 6.73 -19.48 -1.23
C ASP A 359 7.88 -18.48 -1.45
N CYS A 360 7.68 -17.20 -1.04
CA CYS A 360 8.75 -16.20 -1.02
C CYS A 360 9.93 -16.66 -0.13
N LYS A 361 9.66 -17.14 1.08
CA LYS A 361 10.72 -17.64 1.98
C LYS A 361 11.40 -18.87 1.45
N GLU A 362 10.65 -19.81 0.85
CA GLU A 362 11.22 -21.00 0.21
C GLU A 362 12.16 -20.61 -0.93
N LEU A 363 11.73 -19.71 -1.83
CA LEU A 363 12.57 -19.22 -2.91
C LEU A 363 13.85 -18.53 -2.41
N LEU A 364 13.73 -17.62 -1.44
CA LEU A 364 14.89 -16.92 -0.88
C LEU A 364 15.88 -17.87 -0.20
N SER A 365 15.37 -18.90 0.48
CA SER A 365 16.22 -19.95 1.06
C SER A 365 16.98 -20.75 0.01
N GLU A 366 16.35 -21.08 -1.13
CA GLU A 366 17.02 -21.78 -2.21
C GLU A 366 18.01 -20.86 -2.95
N LEU A 367 17.69 -19.59 -3.08
CA LEU A 367 18.61 -18.59 -3.66
C LEU A 367 19.88 -18.43 -2.79
N GLU A 368 19.71 -18.32 -1.47
CA GLU A 368 20.84 -18.19 -0.54
C GLU A 368 21.76 -19.42 -0.56
N LYS A 369 21.21 -20.61 -0.83
CA LYS A 369 21.99 -21.84 -1.00
C LYS A 369 22.65 -21.99 -2.38
N GLY A 370 22.35 -21.08 -3.32
CA GLY A 370 22.85 -21.16 -4.69
C GLY A 370 22.16 -22.22 -5.55
N ASN A 371 20.98 -22.68 -5.18
CA ASN A 371 20.23 -23.72 -5.89
C ASN A 371 19.29 -23.17 -6.97
N LEU A 372 19.15 -21.84 -7.07
CA LEU A 372 18.24 -21.20 -8.01
C LEU A 372 19.00 -20.62 -9.22
N HIS A 373 18.56 -21.00 -10.42
CA HIS A 373 19.11 -20.50 -11.68
C HIS A 373 18.10 -19.55 -12.35
N ALA A 374 18.09 -18.30 -11.93
CA ALA A 374 17.37 -17.21 -12.56
C ALA A 374 18.16 -15.93 -12.36
N SER A 375 18.08 -15.02 -13.32
CA SER A 375 18.85 -13.76 -13.30
C SER A 375 18.02 -12.55 -12.80
N PHE A 376 16.69 -12.67 -12.79
CA PHE A 376 15.77 -11.64 -12.30
C PHE A 376 14.75 -12.28 -11.35
N ILE A 377 14.74 -11.86 -10.09
CA ILE A 377 13.94 -12.48 -9.04
C ILE A 377 12.86 -11.51 -8.55
N GLU A 378 11.60 -11.90 -8.73
CA GLU A 378 10.44 -11.12 -8.29
C GLU A 378 9.68 -11.84 -7.18
N GLY A 379 9.33 -11.11 -6.11
CA GLY A 379 8.53 -11.65 -5.02
C GLY A 379 7.42 -10.72 -4.55
N MET A 380 6.23 -11.27 -4.32
CA MET A 380 5.10 -10.56 -3.76
C MET A 380 4.55 -11.27 -2.51
N GLY A 381 4.36 -10.53 -1.41
CA GLY A 381 3.92 -11.09 -0.13
C GLY A 381 2.50 -11.65 -0.12
N CYS A 382 1.64 -11.25 -1.06
CA CYS A 382 0.26 -11.69 -1.21
C CYS A 382 0.11 -12.64 -2.39
N LYS A 383 -0.81 -13.62 -2.29
CA LYS A 383 -1.14 -14.53 -3.40
C LYS A 383 -1.79 -13.74 -4.54
N GLY A 384 -1.29 -13.93 -5.76
CA GLY A 384 -1.69 -13.18 -6.95
C GLY A 384 -1.08 -11.78 -7.08
N GLY A 385 -0.25 -11.34 -6.12
CA GLY A 385 0.29 -9.99 -6.08
C GLY A 385 -0.62 -8.98 -5.36
N CYS A 386 -0.55 -7.71 -5.75
CA CYS A 386 -1.33 -6.63 -5.11
C CYS A 386 -2.85 -6.80 -5.29
N VAL A 387 -3.32 -7.37 -6.39
CA VAL A 387 -4.75 -7.71 -6.60
C VAL A 387 -5.30 -8.67 -5.54
N GLY A 388 -4.44 -9.51 -4.93
CA GLY A 388 -4.77 -10.37 -3.78
C GLY A 388 -4.40 -9.77 -2.42
N GLY A 389 -4.22 -8.47 -2.34
CA GLY A 389 -3.91 -7.75 -1.11
C GLY A 389 -4.98 -7.87 -0.03
N PRO A 390 -4.63 -7.72 1.27
CA PRO A 390 -5.55 -7.96 2.39
C PRO A 390 -6.75 -7.00 2.43
N LYS A 391 -6.72 -5.95 1.64
CA LYS A 391 -7.77 -4.92 1.53
C LYS A 391 -8.34 -4.79 0.12
N ALA A 392 -8.10 -5.77 -0.74
CA ALA A 392 -8.84 -5.91 -1.98
C ALA A 392 -10.35 -6.14 -1.68
N ILE A 393 -11.21 -5.67 -2.57
CA ILE A 393 -12.67 -5.74 -2.44
C ILE A 393 -13.21 -6.94 -3.21
N ILE A 394 -12.61 -7.22 -4.37
CA ILE A 394 -12.95 -8.34 -5.24
C ILE A 394 -11.91 -9.46 -5.15
N PRO A 395 -12.23 -10.70 -5.57
CA PRO A 395 -11.28 -11.81 -5.62
C PRO A 395 -10.04 -11.49 -6.47
N ALA A 396 -8.88 -12.04 -6.11
CA ALA A 396 -7.63 -11.78 -6.82
C ALA A 396 -7.67 -12.14 -8.31
N SER A 397 -8.37 -13.22 -8.67
CA SER A 397 -8.53 -13.64 -10.08
C SER A 397 -9.32 -12.61 -10.90
N GLU A 398 -10.41 -12.09 -10.34
CA GLU A 398 -11.23 -11.05 -10.96
C GLU A 398 -10.47 -9.72 -11.04
N GLY A 399 -9.76 -9.34 -9.95
CA GLY A 399 -8.91 -8.16 -9.93
C GLY A 399 -7.80 -8.22 -10.97
N ARG A 400 -7.20 -9.41 -11.18
CA ARG A 400 -6.21 -9.62 -12.24
C ARG A 400 -6.80 -9.40 -13.63
N GLU A 401 -7.97 -9.96 -13.91
CA GLU A 401 -8.65 -9.80 -15.20
C GLU A 401 -8.91 -8.32 -15.52
N HIS A 402 -9.43 -7.56 -14.55
CA HIS A 402 -9.65 -6.12 -14.73
C HIS A 402 -8.35 -5.33 -14.94
N VAL A 403 -7.29 -5.70 -14.23
CA VAL A 403 -5.96 -5.09 -14.42
C VAL A 403 -5.42 -5.40 -15.82
N ASP A 404 -5.50 -6.65 -16.26
CA ASP A 404 -5.02 -7.07 -17.59
C ASP A 404 -5.78 -6.32 -18.69
N ILE A 405 -7.10 -6.21 -18.59
CA ILE A 405 -7.92 -5.42 -19.54
C ILE A 405 -7.43 -3.97 -19.58
N THR A 406 -7.31 -3.33 -18.42
CA THR A 406 -6.88 -1.92 -18.33
C THR A 406 -5.44 -1.73 -18.83
N ALA A 407 -4.55 -2.66 -18.52
CA ALA A 407 -3.15 -2.61 -18.92
C ALA A 407 -2.98 -2.79 -20.44
N TYR A 408 -3.60 -3.82 -21.00
CA TYR A 408 -3.46 -4.08 -22.44
C TYR A 408 -4.26 -3.11 -23.32
N ASP A 409 -5.22 -2.35 -22.78
CA ASP A 409 -5.87 -1.23 -23.45
C ASP A 409 -5.04 0.06 -23.45
N SER A 410 -3.94 0.14 -22.67
CA SER A 410 -3.07 1.32 -22.62
C SER A 410 -2.58 1.75 -24.00
N ALA A 411 -2.65 3.04 -24.30
CA ALA A 411 -2.10 3.61 -25.53
C ALA A 411 -0.56 3.48 -25.59
N ILE A 412 0.09 3.51 -24.43
CA ILE A 412 1.55 3.34 -24.29
C ILE A 412 1.83 1.88 -23.94
N LYS A 413 2.53 1.17 -24.83
CA LYS A 413 2.87 -0.25 -24.59
C LYS A 413 4.16 -0.39 -23.78
N ILE A 414 5.19 0.34 -24.16
CA ILE A 414 6.51 0.30 -23.53
C ILE A 414 6.90 1.73 -23.11
N PRO A 415 7.31 1.96 -21.85
CA PRO A 415 7.47 3.31 -21.30
C PRO A 415 8.59 4.11 -21.98
N VAL A 416 9.63 3.47 -22.52
CA VAL A 416 10.72 4.16 -23.21
C VAL A 416 10.28 4.89 -24.49
N HIS A 417 9.09 4.57 -25.01
CA HIS A 417 8.49 5.26 -26.17
C HIS A 417 7.47 6.34 -25.75
N SER A 418 7.28 6.56 -24.45
CA SER A 418 6.32 7.54 -23.94
C SER A 418 6.87 8.97 -24.02
N GLN A 419 6.29 9.80 -24.88
CA GLN A 419 6.62 11.22 -24.91
C GLN A 419 6.21 11.93 -23.61
N VAL A 420 5.09 11.52 -22.99
CA VAL A 420 4.63 12.08 -21.72
C VAL A 420 5.65 11.80 -20.61
N LEU A 421 6.17 10.58 -20.56
CA LEU A 421 7.19 10.20 -19.58
C LEU A 421 8.51 10.98 -19.83
N THR A 422 8.93 11.12 -21.08
CA THR A 422 10.11 11.91 -21.45
C THR A 422 9.97 13.37 -21.01
N ILE A 423 8.82 13.99 -21.26
CA ILE A 423 8.55 15.38 -20.82
C ILE A 423 8.58 15.48 -19.29
N LEU A 424 8.01 14.50 -18.58
CA LEU A 424 8.04 14.46 -17.12
C LEU A 424 9.47 14.37 -16.60
N LEU A 425 10.27 13.43 -17.09
CA LEU A 425 11.66 13.24 -16.67
C LEU A 425 12.50 14.51 -16.93
N ASN A 426 12.34 15.15 -18.07
CA ASN A 426 13.00 16.42 -18.36
C ASN A 426 12.61 17.53 -17.36
N LYS A 427 11.33 17.62 -16.95
CA LYS A 427 10.88 18.56 -15.91
C LYS A 427 11.49 18.26 -14.53
N LEU A 428 11.85 17.01 -14.28
CA LEU A 428 12.55 16.59 -13.05
C LEU A 428 14.07 16.81 -13.12
N GLY A 429 14.59 17.23 -14.29
CA GLY A 429 16.01 17.42 -14.55
C GLY A 429 16.73 16.11 -14.96
N ILE A 430 15.99 15.11 -15.44
CA ILE A 430 16.48 13.82 -15.89
C ILE A 430 16.39 13.81 -17.43
N GLU A 431 17.50 14.15 -18.09
CA GLU A 431 17.57 14.24 -19.55
C GLU A 431 17.98 12.91 -20.20
N ASP A 432 18.64 12.03 -19.43
CA ASP A 432 19.08 10.69 -19.85
C ASP A 432 18.63 9.65 -18.81
N PHE A 433 18.15 8.52 -19.27
CA PHE A 433 17.72 7.40 -18.40
C PHE A 433 18.84 6.91 -17.47
N ASN A 434 20.13 7.01 -17.86
CA ASN A 434 21.22 6.63 -16.99
C ASN A 434 21.27 7.40 -15.67
N ALA A 435 20.73 8.62 -15.63
CA ALA A 435 20.61 9.39 -14.40
C ALA A 435 19.67 8.73 -13.36
N LEU A 436 18.80 7.81 -13.77
CA LEU A 436 17.93 7.06 -12.85
C LEU A 436 18.72 6.12 -11.92
N VAL A 437 19.88 5.65 -12.34
CA VAL A 437 20.74 4.72 -11.60
C VAL A 437 21.97 5.39 -10.98
N GLU A 438 22.10 6.69 -11.13
CA GLU A 438 23.14 7.46 -10.45
C GLU A 438 22.92 7.48 -8.94
N LYS A 439 24.02 7.40 -8.19
CA LYS A 439 23.98 7.45 -6.72
C LYS A 439 23.33 8.74 -6.24
N GLY A 440 22.32 8.59 -5.37
CA GLY A 440 21.54 9.72 -4.86
C GLY A 440 20.36 10.11 -5.76
N SER A 441 20.03 9.28 -6.73
CA SER A 441 18.79 9.41 -7.49
C SER A 441 17.58 9.49 -6.55
N MET A 442 16.59 10.34 -6.90
CA MET A 442 15.34 10.45 -6.12
C MET A 442 14.53 9.15 -6.09
N PHE A 443 14.88 8.17 -6.91
CA PHE A 443 14.23 6.86 -6.98
C PHE A 443 14.99 5.79 -6.20
N GLU A 444 16.00 6.16 -5.43
CA GLU A 444 16.83 5.26 -4.64
C GLU A 444 16.49 5.35 -3.15
N ARG A 445 16.67 4.24 -2.45
CA ARG A 445 16.63 4.16 -0.98
C ARG A 445 17.79 3.36 -0.44
N THR A 446 18.05 3.51 0.85
CA THR A 446 19.10 2.74 1.54
C THR A 446 18.45 1.69 2.45
N PHE A 447 18.70 0.42 2.18
CA PHE A 447 18.30 -0.68 3.06
C PHE A 447 19.31 -0.80 4.22
N LYS A 448 19.06 -0.06 5.31
CA LYS A 448 19.85 -0.17 6.56
C LYS A 448 19.14 -1.03 7.58
#